data_532637c07bdc526beb6f07d50ad62776
#
_entry.id   532637c07bdc526beb6f07d50ad62776
#
_cell.length_a   1.000
_cell.length_b   1.000
_cell.length_c   1.000
_cell.angle_alpha   90.00
_cell.angle_beta   90.00
_cell.angle_gamma   90.00
#
_symmetry.space_group_name_H-M   'P 1'
#
loop_
_entity.id
_entity.type
_entity.pdbx_description
1 polymer ?
#
loop_
_entity_poly.entity_id
_entity_poly.type
_entity_poly.pdbx_seq_one_letter_code
_entity_poly.pdbx_strand_id
1 'polypeptide(L)'
;MLLPVFENGRSFFSIYNPEREIDFFCDNEIFSKSGFFVIGGLGNARHIKKLSEKYKDAFILAVETNHESINFLKKNFPEIESLLSENKNISICTIENLSSALKNCYIPAIHNDFCFAGVTTWLSYNDALKDRIKEIISGTLKSISSDYATQAKFGKLWHNNVFSNLKTISKNGSIKISIPKADNTKEAAIIGAGPSLDKTIDLLKRNREKYYIISTDTAFPILVKNGLVPEVTVTIDGQNTSCHHFAGLSLKDTILAFCLSACPAVVKYAYEQNARLFPFCDNHPLEHLVKNYTYTGDAFLPVIDCGAGTVLHAAASLAEKTGFKNISVFGADFGYSYGKAYAKGSYFDAVFSEKADRLHPAETKYSELYYRLPLIKNESSISTELLLGYRQAFYAYVEALKAKGICVKIVQPEPAYDEGQTDGLAAKTEGSPQHEATEQNEAVYQQINFSFSAFCDIFIEKMHKNDKKIDISLLPYLSWAKEKNKNADNIYEEAASKAARVRGNP
;
A
#
# COMPACT_ATOMS: atom_id res chain seq x y z
N MET A 1 47.81 -14.02 7.41
CA MET A 1 46.42 -13.74 6.99
C MET A 1 45.96 -12.53 7.79
N LEU A 2 45.55 -11.47 7.11
CA LEU A 2 45.05 -10.28 7.80
C LEU A 2 43.67 -10.60 8.37
N LEU A 3 43.52 -10.50 9.69
CA LEU A 3 42.22 -10.65 10.36
C LEU A 3 41.71 -9.25 10.72
N PRO A 4 40.39 -9.00 10.59
CA PRO A 4 39.80 -7.76 11.05
C PRO A 4 39.97 -7.66 12.58
N VAL A 5 40.33 -6.45 13.03
CA VAL A 5 40.58 -6.13 14.43
C VAL A 5 39.68 -4.93 14.81
N PHE A 6 39.06 -5.00 15.96
CA PHE A 6 38.29 -3.87 16.54
C PHE A 6 39.24 -2.80 17.08
N GLU A 7 38.70 -1.59 17.30
CA GLU A 7 39.48 -0.46 17.83
C GLU A 7 40.21 -0.79 19.16
N ASN A 8 39.65 -1.66 19.97
CA ASN A 8 40.25 -2.12 21.23
C ASN A 8 41.34 -3.19 21.04
N GLY A 9 41.75 -3.49 19.81
CA GLY A 9 42.76 -4.47 19.46
C GLY A 9 42.29 -5.93 19.48
N ARG A 10 41.02 -6.22 19.78
CA ARG A 10 40.47 -7.57 19.76
C ARG A 10 40.23 -8.02 18.34
N SER A 11 40.67 -9.25 18.01
CA SER A 11 40.43 -9.83 16.69
C SER A 11 38.98 -10.26 16.50
N PHE A 12 38.45 -10.11 15.26
CA PHE A 12 37.10 -10.51 14.88
C PHE A 12 36.88 -12.03 14.97
N PHE A 13 37.88 -12.81 14.56
CA PHE A 13 37.98 -14.27 14.76
C PHE A 13 39.22 -14.61 15.55
N SER A 14 39.28 -15.85 16.04
CA SER A 14 40.49 -16.37 16.74
C SER A 14 41.72 -16.19 15.89
N ILE A 15 42.80 -15.66 16.50
CA ILE A 15 44.10 -15.50 15.85
C ILE A 15 44.81 -16.85 15.68
N TYR A 16 44.46 -17.86 16.48
CA TYR A 16 45.10 -19.18 16.47
C TYR A 16 44.48 -20.11 15.42
N ASN A 17 43.16 -20.15 15.30
CA ASN A 17 42.45 -21.00 14.35
C ASN A 17 41.15 -20.34 13.87
N PRO A 18 41.22 -19.34 12.99
CA PRO A 18 40.06 -18.64 12.50
C PRO A 18 39.11 -19.53 11.67
N GLU A 19 39.66 -20.48 10.93
CA GLU A 19 38.85 -21.38 10.10
C GLU A 19 37.95 -22.28 10.96
N ARG A 20 38.45 -22.82 12.06
CA ARG A 20 37.65 -23.63 12.97
C ARG A 20 36.52 -22.85 13.60
N GLU A 21 36.73 -21.57 13.92
CA GLU A 21 35.70 -20.71 14.48
C GLU A 21 34.63 -20.37 13.41
N ILE A 22 35.05 -20.12 12.18
CA ILE A 22 34.15 -19.93 11.02
C ILE A 22 33.32 -21.20 10.77
N ASP A 23 33.94 -22.38 10.80
CA ASP A 23 33.26 -23.65 10.64
C ASP A 23 32.21 -23.85 11.71
N PHE A 24 32.59 -23.66 12.96
CA PHE A 24 31.65 -23.77 14.08
C PHE A 24 30.46 -22.80 13.95
N PHE A 25 30.70 -21.56 13.52
CA PHE A 25 29.65 -20.60 13.25
C PHE A 25 28.71 -21.07 12.12
N CYS A 26 29.28 -21.53 11.00
CA CYS A 26 28.51 -21.96 9.84
C CYS A 26 27.80 -23.31 10.01
N ASP A 27 28.22 -24.12 10.98
CA ASP A 27 27.59 -25.42 11.29
C ASP A 27 26.43 -25.32 12.29
N ASN A 28 26.06 -24.11 12.72
CA ASN A 28 24.92 -23.91 13.59
C ASN A 28 23.64 -24.37 12.90
N GLU A 29 22.87 -25.22 13.60
CA GLU A 29 21.59 -25.78 13.07
C GLU A 29 20.56 -24.74 12.66
N ILE A 30 20.60 -23.51 13.19
CA ILE A 30 19.67 -22.43 12.84
C ILE A 30 19.68 -22.13 11.33
N PHE A 31 20.83 -22.29 10.68
CA PHE A 31 20.94 -22.04 9.24
C PHE A 31 20.29 -23.13 8.38
N SER A 32 20.28 -24.39 8.86
CA SER A 32 19.72 -25.51 8.09
C SER A 32 18.19 -25.42 7.94
N LYS A 33 17.52 -24.66 8.82
CA LYS A 33 16.06 -24.50 8.87
C LYS A 33 15.59 -23.20 8.24
N SER A 34 16.50 -22.32 7.84
CA SER A 34 16.17 -20.95 7.41
C SER A 34 16.57 -20.72 5.95
N GLY A 35 15.80 -19.91 5.24
CA GLY A 35 16.10 -19.47 3.87
C GLY A 35 16.53 -18.00 3.81
N PHE A 36 16.51 -17.29 4.96
CA PHE A 36 16.97 -15.90 5.05
C PHE A 36 17.80 -15.70 6.33
N PHE A 37 19.05 -15.29 6.15
CA PHE A 37 19.98 -15.10 7.25
C PHE A 37 20.28 -13.62 7.44
N VAL A 38 20.10 -13.10 8.64
CA VAL A 38 20.66 -11.82 9.07
C VAL A 38 21.90 -12.12 9.89
N ILE A 39 23.05 -11.66 9.40
CA ILE A 39 24.35 -11.94 10.00
C ILE A 39 24.93 -10.65 10.58
N GLY A 40 25.06 -10.60 11.91
CA GLY A 40 25.73 -9.51 12.61
C GLY A 40 27.25 -9.61 12.56
N GLY A 41 27.89 -8.61 11.96
CA GLY A 41 29.33 -8.52 11.77
C GLY A 41 29.78 -8.98 10.38
N LEU A 42 30.33 -8.05 9.60
CA LEU A 42 30.84 -8.33 8.25
C LEU A 42 32.23 -8.94 8.29
N GLY A 43 33.13 -8.45 9.17
CA GLY A 43 34.51 -8.88 9.24
C GLY A 43 35.22 -8.86 7.87
N ASN A 44 35.95 -9.93 7.54
CA ASN A 44 36.48 -10.14 6.19
C ASN A 44 35.58 -10.99 5.28
N ALA A 45 34.29 -11.14 5.64
CA ALA A 45 33.22 -11.84 4.93
C ALA A 45 33.46 -13.35 4.65
N ARG A 46 34.50 -14.01 5.22
CA ARG A 46 34.78 -15.44 4.98
C ARG A 46 33.65 -16.35 5.47
N HIS A 47 33.09 -16.07 6.65
CA HIS A 47 31.94 -16.80 7.18
C HIS A 47 30.70 -16.61 6.30
N ILE A 48 30.50 -15.42 5.74
CA ILE A 48 29.39 -15.10 4.81
C ILE A 48 29.60 -15.90 3.52
N LYS A 49 30.80 -15.88 2.96
CA LYS A 49 31.13 -16.67 1.77
C LYS A 49 30.87 -18.17 2.02
N LYS A 50 31.33 -18.70 3.13
CA LYS A 50 31.13 -20.11 3.47
C LYS A 50 29.67 -20.48 3.66
N LEU A 51 28.85 -19.59 4.28
CA LEU A 51 27.41 -19.76 4.38
C LEU A 51 26.74 -19.77 3.00
N SER A 52 27.13 -18.86 2.09
CA SER A 52 26.56 -18.80 0.74
C SER A 52 26.91 -20.02 -0.12
N GLU A 53 28.10 -20.59 0.06
CA GLU A 53 28.53 -21.84 -0.59
C GLU A 53 27.77 -23.06 -0.06
N LYS A 54 27.51 -23.10 1.26
CA LYS A 54 26.78 -24.18 1.93
C LYS A 54 25.28 -24.14 1.71
N TYR A 55 24.68 -22.93 1.71
CA TYR A 55 23.23 -22.69 1.58
C TYR A 55 22.94 -21.83 0.35
N LYS A 56 23.06 -22.42 -0.84
CA LYS A 56 23.05 -21.72 -2.13
C LYS A 56 21.75 -20.96 -2.43
N ASP A 57 20.62 -21.42 -1.90
CA ASP A 57 19.30 -20.83 -2.12
C ASP A 57 18.93 -19.81 -1.02
N ALA A 58 19.73 -19.68 0.03
CA ALA A 58 19.47 -18.73 1.10
C ALA A 58 19.91 -17.32 0.72
N PHE A 59 19.16 -16.32 1.21
CA PHE A 59 19.57 -14.92 1.14
C PHE A 59 20.30 -14.52 2.41
N ILE A 60 21.41 -13.81 2.29
CA ILE A 60 22.23 -13.36 3.41
C ILE A 60 22.26 -11.84 3.46
N LEU A 61 21.76 -11.27 4.53
CA LEU A 61 21.83 -9.84 4.85
C LEU A 61 22.88 -9.64 5.96
N ALA A 62 24.06 -9.16 5.59
CA ALA A 62 25.11 -8.84 6.56
C ALA A 62 24.86 -7.44 7.16
N VAL A 63 24.96 -7.34 8.47
CA VAL A 63 24.70 -6.10 9.22
C VAL A 63 25.99 -5.61 9.86
N GLU A 64 26.33 -4.34 9.62
CA GLU A 64 27.46 -3.67 10.26
C GLU A 64 26.99 -2.42 11.01
N THR A 65 27.79 -1.90 11.92
CA THR A 65 27.42 -0.80 12.82
C THR A 65 27.05 0.46 12.05
N ASN A 66 27.89 0.89 11.11
CA ASN A 66 27.73 2.11 10.33
C ASN A 66 28.43 2.04 8.96
N HIS A 67 28.28 3.07 8.15
CA HIS A 67 28.88 3.15 6.82
C HIS A 67 30.41 3.27 6.86
N GLU A 68 30.97 3.90 7.88
CA GLU A 68 32.43 4.05 8.02
C GLU A 68 33.09 2.69 8.21
N SER A 69 32.49 1.84 9.08
CA SER A 69 32.94 0.46 9.28
C SER A 69 32.84 -0.37 8.00
N ILE A 70 31.76 -0.27 7.24
CA ILE A 70 31.60 -0.96 5.96
C ILE A 70 32.68 -0.51 4.97
N ASN A 71 32.93 0.79 4.83
CA ASN A 71 33.91 1.33 3.91
C ASN A 71 35.34 0.93 4.31
N PHE A 72 35.65 0.95 5.62
CA PHE A 72 36.92 0.49 6.14
C PHE A 72 37.17 -0.99 5.81
N LEU A 73 36.16 -1.84 6.04
CA LEU A 73 36.28 -3.28 5.78
C LEU A 73 36.45 -3.56 4.29
N LYS A 74 35.67 -2.93 3.42
CA LYS A 74 35.80 -3.07 1.95
C LYS A 74 37.16 -2.64 1.45
N LYS A 75 37.72 -1.54 1.98
CA LYS A 75 39.05 -1.05 1.61
C LYS A 75 40.16 -2.02 2.00
N ASN A 76 40.05 -2.66 3.17
CA ASN A 76 41.06 -3.54 3.69
C ASN A 76 40.91 -5.02 3.26
N PHE A 77 39.71 -5.41 2.82
CA PHE A 77 39.34 -6.75 2.39
C PHE A 77 38.60 -6.70 1.05
N PRO A 78 39.34 -6.57 -0.08
CA PRO A 78 38.75 -6.47 -1.42
C PRO A 78 37.87 -7.65 -1.83
N GLU A 79 38.08 -8.82 -1.21
CA GLU A 79 37.27 -10.02 -1.39
C GLU A 79 35.79 -9.81 -1.05
N ILE A 80 35.46 -8.81 -0.23
CA ILE A 80 34.06 -8.43 0.07
C ILE A 80 33.35 -7.95 -1.19
N GLU A 81 33.99 -7.11 -1.99
CA GLU A 81 33.39 -6.59 -3.22
C GLU A 81 33.25 -7.67 -4.30
N SER A 82 34.23 -8.56 -4.40
CA SER A 82 34.14 -9.73 -5.28
C SER A 82 32.97 -10.62 -4.90
N LEU A 83 32.83 -10.92 -3.60
CA LEU A 83 31.73 -11.72 -3.08
C LEU A 83 30.35 -11.11 -3.40
N LEU A 84 30.20 -9.79 -3.25
CA LEU A 84 28.94 -9.09 -3.55
C LEU A 84 28.62 -9.04 -5.05
N SER A 85 29.64 -8.89 -5.89
CA SER A 85 29.45 -8.86 -7.34
C SER A 85 29.08 -10.22 -7.93
N GLU A 86 29.62 -11.29 -7.35
CA GLU A 86 29.39 -12.67 -7.78
C GLU A 86 28.07 -13.26 -7.26
N ASN A 87 27.54 -12.74 -6.12
CA ASN A 87 26.40 -13.34 -5.42
C ASN A 87 25.26 -12.34 -5.23
N LYS A 88 24.22 -12.46 -6.04
CA LYS A 88 23.00 -11.62 -5.93
C LYS A 88 22.18 -11.87 -4.66
N ASN A 89 22.41 -12.97 -3.98
CA ASN A 89 21.72 -13.34 -2.75
C ASN A 89 22.44 -12.83 -1.49
N ILE A 90 23.43 -11.95 -1.64
CA ILE A 90 24.14 -11.34 -0.52
C ILE A 90 23.97 -9.83 -0.58
N SER A 91 23.61 -9.23 0.55
CA SER A 91 23.50 -7.78 0.71
C SER A 91 24.10 -7.33 2.02
N ILE A 92 24.53 -6.06 2.09
CA ILE A 92 25.09 -5.45 3.31
C ILE A 92 24.26 -4.24 3.69
N CYS A 93 23.98 -4.07 4.97
CA CYS A 93 23.36 -2.85 5.50
C CYS A 93 24.00 -2.41 6.82
N THR A 94 23.70 -1.18 7.21
CA THR A 94 24.00 -0.70 8.58
C THR A 94 22.83 -1.01 9.51
N ILE A 95 23.08 -0.94 10.83
CA ILE A 95 22.01 -1.07 11.84
C ILE A 95 20.92 -0.02 11.60
N GLU A 96 21.27 1.18 11.22
CA GLU A 96 20.33 2.27 10.93
C GLU A 96 19.40 1.91 9.75
N ASN A 97 19.94 1.27 8.73
CA ASN A 97 19.20 0.90 7.52
C ASN A 97 18.61 -0.52 7.58
N LEU A 98 18.76 -1.24 8.70
CA LEU A 98 18.36 -2.64 8.83
C LEU A 98 16.87 -2.86 8.55
N SER A 99 15.99 -1.99 9.06
CA SER A 99 14.55 -2.11 8.83
C SER A 99 14.19 -2.01 7.35
N SER A 100 14.73 -1.01 6.64
CA SER A 100 14.49 -0.84 5.20
C SER A 100 15.12 -1.96 4.38
N ALA A 101 16.31 -2.41 4.73
CA ALA A 101 16.97 -3.53 4.07
C ALA A 101 16.17 -4.84 4.22
N LEU A 102 15.64 -5.12 5.42
CA LEU A 102 14.79 -6.28 5.65
C LEU A 102 13.50 -6.21 4.83
N LYS A 103 12.82 -5.08 4.79
CA LYS A 103 11.60 -4.89 3.98
C LYS A 103 11.85 -5.10 2.49
N ASN A 104 13.03 -4.74 2.01
CA ASN A 104 13.40 -4.86 0.60
C ASN A 104 13.87 -6.27 0.21
N CYS A 105 14.49 -7.01 1.13
CA CYS A 105 15.14 -8.28 0.83
C CYS A 105 14.39 -9.51 1.35
N TYR A 106 13.72 -9.42 2.50
CA TYR A 106 13.01 -10.57 3.08
C TYR A 106 11.58 -10.68 2.54
N ILE A 107 11.33 -11.72 1.78
CA ILE A 107 10.04 -12.03 1.17
C ILE A 107 9.55 -13.38 1.73
N PRO A 108 8.56 -13.42 2.64
CA PRO A 108 8.11 -14.67 3.26
C PRO A 108 7.58 -15.73 2.28
N ALA A 109 7.05 -15.29 1.12
CA ALA A 109 6.59 -16.22 0.08
C ALA A 109 7.73 -17.01 -0.58
N ILE A 110 8.93 -16.43 -0.59
CA ILE A 110 10.13 -16.99 -1.25
C ILE A 110 11.05 -17.63 -0.21
N HIS A 111 11.41 -16.85 0.79
CA HIS A 111 12.28 -17.29 1.85
C HIS A 111 11.44 -18.06 2.88
N ASN A 112 11.88 -19.23 3.27
CA ASN A 112 11.17 -20.02 4.28
C ASN A 112 11.29 -19.34 5.64
N ASP A 113 12.07 -19.91 6.54
CA ASP A 113 12.26 -19.34 7.87
C ASP A 113 13.35 -18.27 7.87
N PHE A 114 13.24 -17.39 8.84
CA PHE A 114 14.17 -16.29 9.09
C PHE A 114 15.05 -16.63 10.28
N CYS A 115 16.36 -16.34 10.20
CA CYS A 115 17.22 -16.41 11.37
C CYS A 115 18.11 -15.16 11.51
N PHE A 116 18.42 -14.83 12.77
CA PHE A 116 19.44 -13.85 13.13
C PHE A 116 20.58 -14.55 13.88
N ALA A 117 21.79 -14.41 13.37
CA ALA A 117 23.01 -14.87 14.02
C ALA A 117 24.07 -13.77 13.93
N GLY A 118 24.86 -13.61 14.97
CA GLY A 118 25.99 -12.67 14.95
C GLY A 118 27.27 -13.37 15.40
N VAL A 119 28.40 -12.96 14.82
CA VAL A 119 29.71 -13.42 15.28
C VAL A 119 29.89 -13.00 16.73
N THR A 120 30.24 -13.93 17.59
CA THR A 120 30.28 -13.75 19.06
C THR A 120 31.08 -12.52 19.48
N THR A 121 32.25 -12.33 18.86
CA THR A 121 33.13 -11.20 19.16
C THR A 121 32.50 -9.85 18.75
N TRP A 122 31.83 -9.83 17.60
CA TRP A 122 31.10 -8.64 17.13
C TRP A 122 29.92 -8.31 18.05
N LEU A 123 29.13 -9.32 18.44
CA LEU A 123 28.00 -9.13 19.38
C LEU A 123 28.48 -8.65 20.75
N SER A 124 29.63 -9.17 21.25
CA SER A 124 30.20 -8.75 22.53
C SER A 124 30.76 -7.33 22.49
N TYR A 125 31.39 -6.95 21.36
CA TYR A 125 31.89 -5.59 21.15
C TYR A 125 30.75 -4.56 21.04
N ASN A 126 29.62 -4.97 20.49
CA ASN A 126 28.44 -4.15 20.27
C ASN A 126 27.27 -4.52 21.20
N ASP A 127 27.55 -4.95 22.42
CA ASP A 127 26.53 -5.46 23.35
C ASP A 127 25.40 -4.45 23.61
N ALA A 128 25.75 -3.15 23.72
CA ALA A 128 24.77 -2.05 23.86
C ALA A 128 23.80 -1.93 22.67
N LEU A 129 24.15 -2.43 21.48
CA LEU A 129 23.33 -2.38 20.26
C LEU A 129 22.49 -3.63 20.06
N LYS A 130 22.76 -4.69 20.81
CA LYS A 130 22.13 -6.01 20.65
C LYS A 130 20.61 -5.97 20.81
N ASP A 131 20.13 -5.30 21.83
CA ASP A 131 18.69 -5.19 22.10
C ASP A 131 18.01 -4.29 21.07
N ARG A 132 18.66 -3.19 20.67
CA ARG A 132 18.19 -2.35 19.58
C ARG A 132 18.05 -3.12 18.26
N ILE A 133 19.02 -3.97 17.92
CA ILE A 133 18.94 -4.81 16.71
C ILE A 133 17.76 -5.76 16.79
N LYS A 134 17.54 -6.41 17.93
CA LYS A 134 16.39 -7.30 18.15
C LYS A 134 15.05 -6.56 18.03
N GLU A 135 14.96 -5.37 18.59
CA GLU A 135 13.75 -4.53 18.49
C GLU A 135 13.47 -4.14 17.03
N ILE A 136 14.48 -3.68 16.29
CA ILE A 136 14.35 -3.36 14.87
C ILE A 136 13.86 -4.58 14.09
N ILE A 137 14.51 -5.74 14.28
CA ILE A 137 14.14 -6.99 13.61
C ILE A 137 12.69 -7.36 13.95
N SER A 138 12.35 -7.42 15.25
CA SER A 138 11.02 -7.83 15.71
C SER A 138 9.92 -6.90 15.18
N GLY A 139 10.11 -5.58 15.26
CA GLY A 139 9.18 -4.59 14.75
C GLY A 139 9.01 -4.68 13.24
N THR A 140 10.12 -4.86 12.51
CA THR A 140 10.10 -5.00 11.05
C THR A 140 9.41 -6.29 10.62
N LEU A 141 9.69 -7.42 11.27
CA LEU A 141 9.05 -8.70 10.98
C LEU A 141 7.54 -8.68 11.24
N LYS A 142 7.07 -7.96 12.26
CA LYS A 142 5.62 -7.75 12.47
C LYS A 142 4.98 -7.03 11.27
N SER A 143 5.62 -5.97 10.76
CA SER A 143 5.13 -5.25 9.58
C SER A 143 5.12 -6.15 8.35
N ILE A 144 6.21 -6.87 8.07
CA ILE A 144 6.30 -7.80 6.94
C ILE A 144 5.25 -8.92 7.04
N SER A 145 5.03 -9.47 8.24
CA SER A 145 4.01 -10.51 8.46
C SER A 145 2.59 -10.00 8.23
N SER A 146 2.29 -8.76 8.61
CA SER A 146 0.99 -8.14 8.35
C SER A 146 0.76 -7.96 6.85
N ASP A 147 1.76 -7.46 6.13
CA ASP A 147 1.71 -7.29 4.67
C ASP A 147 1.58 -8.64 3.96
N TYR A 148 2.35 -9.63 4.40
CA TYR A 148 2.26 -11.00 3.89
C TYR A 148 0.88 -11.63 4.11
N ALA A 149 0.29 -11.47 5.30
CA ALA A 149 -1.04 -11.98 5.61
C ALA A 149 -2.11 -11.35 4.69
N THR A 150 -1.98 -10.08 4.37
CA THR A 150 -2.85 -9.38 3.42
C THR A 150 -2.68 -9.92 2.00
N GLN A 151 -1.45 -10.10 1.53
CA GLN A 151 -1.15 -10.73 0.24
C GLN A 151 -1.66 -12.17 0.17
N ALA A 152 -1.45 -12.95 1.22
CA ALA A 152 -1.92 -14.32 1.31
C ALA A 152 -3.45 -14.43 1.26
N LYS A 153 -4.15 -13.45 1.79
CA LYS A 153 -5.62 -13.39 1.74
C LYS A 153 -6.14 -12.97 0.37
N PHE A 154 -5.56 -11.95 -0.24
CA PHE A 154 -6.12 -11.26 -1.40
C PHE A 154 -5.34 -11.47 -2.71
N GLY A 155 -4.16 -12.06 -2.68
CA GLY A 155 -3.27 -12.11 -3.84
C GLY A 155 -3.89 -12.72 -5.10
N LYS A 156 -4.65 -13.81 -4.97
CA LYS A 156 -5.40 -14.41 -6.09
C LYS A 156 -6.53 -13.50 -6.59
N LEU A 157 -7.22 -12.82 -5.68
CA LEU A 157 -8.30 -11.88 -6.02
C LEU A 157 -7.73 -10.72 -6.84
N TRP A 158 -6.69 -10.07 -6.34
CA TRP A 158 -6.04 -8.95 -7.03
C TRP A 158 -5.52 -9.33 -8.42
N HIS A 159 -4.85 -10.49 -8.52
CA HIS A 159 -4.41 -11.01 -9.81
C HIS A 159 -5.58 -11.12 -10.82
N ASN A 160 -6.69 -11.72 -10.40
CA ASN A 160 -7.88 -11.87 -11.26
C ASN A 160 -8.49 -10.52 -11.64
N ASN A 161 -8.51 -9.57 -10.69
CA ASN A 161 -9.08 -8.25 -10.88
C ASN A 161 -8.28 -7.45 -11.92
N VAL A 162 -6.94 -7.48 -11.85
CA VAL A 162 -6.07 -6.80 -12.83
C VAL A 162 -6.41 -7.24 -14.25
N PHE A 163 -6.49 -8.54 -14.52
CA PHE A 163 -6.84 -9.03 -15.85
C PHE A 163 -8.26 -8.67 -16.28
N SER A 164 -9.23 -8.75 -15.37
CA SER A 164 -10.61 -8.39 -15.63
C SER A 164 -10.78 -6.90 -15.94
N ASN A 165 -10.12 -6.04 -15.19
CA ASN A 165 -10.16 -4.60 -15.39
C ASN A 165 -9.48 -4.19 -16.69
N LEU A 166 -8.27 -4.73 -16.96
CA LEU A 166 -7.59 -4.49 -18.23
C LEU A 166 -8.44 -4.88 -19.43
N LYS A 167 -9.11 -6.04 -19.37
CA LYS A 167 -10.04 -6.46 -20.43
C LYS A 167 -11.19 -5.46 -20.62
N THR A 168 -11.77 -4.97 -19.51
CA THR A 168 -12.90 -4.03 -19.54
C THR A 168 -12.52 -2.70 -20.18
N ILE A 169 -11.34 -2.14 -19.84
CA ILE A 169 -10.94 -0.81 -20.26
C ILE A 169 -10.16 -0.77 -21.57
N SER A 170 -9.63 -1.92 -22.04
CA SER A 170 -8.87 -1.98 -23.29
C SER A 170 -9.78 -2.38 -24.45
N LYS A 171 -10.24 -1.41 -25.21
CA LYS A 171 -11.00 -1.68 -26.44
C LYS A 171 -10.25 -1.10 -27.65
N ASN A 172 -10.41 -1.77 -28.79
CA ASN A 172 -9.80 -1.35 -30.05
C ASN A 172 -8.29 -1.11 -29.97
N GLY A 173 -7.58 -1.93 -29.15
CA GLY A 173 -6.13 -1.84 -29.02
C GLY A 173 -5.62 -0.65 -28.21
N SER A 174 -6.47 0.00 -27.42
CA SER A 174 -6.08 1.15 -26.62
C SER A 174 -6.83 1.26 -25.27
N ILE A 175 -6.23 1.96 -24.32
CA ILE A 175 -6.84 2.39 -23.07
C ILE A 175 -7.03 3.91 -23.13
N LYS A 176 -8.27 4.39 -22.90
CA LYS A 176 -8.57 5.82 -22.76
C LYS A 176 -8.51 6.21 -21.29
N ILE A 177 -7.73 7.23 -20.99
CA ILE A 177 -7.55 7.77 -19.63
C ILE A 177 -8.08 9.19 -19.59
N SER A 178 -8.90 9.49 -18.57
CA SER A 178 -9.37 10.83 -18.27
C SER A 178 -8.55 11.38 -17.10
N ILE A 179 -7.50 12.12 -17.41
CA ILE A 179 -6.54 12.62 -16.40
C ILE A 179 -7.20 13.77 -15.63
N PRO A 180 -7.35 13.67 -14.30
CA PRO A 180 -7.78 14.79 -13.48
C PRO A 180 -6.78 15.93 -13.59
N LYS A 181 -7.25 17.16 -13.73
CA LYS A 181 -6.39 18.34 -13.77
C LYS A 181 -6.71 19.23 -12.59
N ALA A 182 -5.67 19.70 -11.91
CA ALA A 182 -5.85 20.67 -10.85
C ALA A 182 -6.43 21.98 -11.44
N ASP A 183 -7.45 22.47 -10.78
CA ASP A 183 -7.91 23.84 -10.93
C ASP A 183 -7.13 24.68 -9.88
N ASN A 184 -6.18 25.47 -10.37
CA ASN A 184 -5.31 26.28 -9.49
C ASN A 184 -6.08 27.37 -8.72
N THR A 185 -7.33 27.62 -9.06
CA THR A 185 -8.21 28.56 -8.35
C THR A 185 -8.91 27.90 -7.17
N LYS A 186 -8.85 26.54 -7.07
CA LYS A 186 -9.52 25.75 -6.07
C LYS A 186 -8.53 25.01 -5.19
N GLU A 187 -8.98 24.67 -3.99
CA GLU A 187 -8.33 23.78 -3.06
C GLU A 187 -8.87 22.36 -3.26
N ALA A 188 -8.00 21.33 -3.19
CA ALA A 188 -8.47 19.96 -3.21
C ALA A 188 -9.15 19.60 -1.87
N ALA A 189 -10.42 19.21 -1.92
CA ALA A 189 -11.13 18.66 -0.77
C ALA A 189 -11.17 17.12 -0.88
N ILE A 190 -10.39 16.44 -0.02
CA ILE A 190 -10.38 14.99 0.08
C ILE A 190 -11.43 14.57 1.09
N ILE A 191 -12.38 13.74 0.66
CA ILE A 191 -13.53 13.36 1.48
C ILE A 191 -13.45 11.88 1.85
N GLY A 192 -13.17 11.63 3.13
CA GLY A 192 -13.36 10.32 3.76
C GLY A 192 -14.77 10.17 4.32
N ALA A 193 -15.14 8.95 4.68
CA ALA A 193 -16.48 8.61 5.17
C ALA A 193 -16.59 8.54 6.70
N GLY A 194 -15.60 9.06 7.43
CA GLY A 194 -15.63 9.04 8.89
C GLY A 194 -16.77 9.85 9.50
N PRO A 195 -17.20 9.53 10.72
CA PRO A 195 -18.37 10.15 11.37
C PRO A 195 -18.30 11.68 11.52
N SER A 196 -17.08 12.26 11.57
CA SER A 196 -16.88 13.71 11.63
C SER A 196 -17.43 14.45 10.40
N LEU A 197 -17.60 13.73 9.27
CA LEU A 197 -18.18 14.29 8.06
C LEU A 197 -19.62 14.77 8.28
N ASP A 198 -20.40 14.11 9.15
CA ASP A 198 -21.79 14.54 9.49
C ASP A 198 -21.83 15.99 9.99
N LYS A 199 -20.76 16.44 10.68
CA LYS A 199 -20.67 17.80 11.24
C LYS A 199 -20.00 18.80 10.29
N THR A 200 -19.27 18.32 9.29
CA THR A 200 -18.50 19.19 8.37
C THR A 200 -19.08 19.26 6.96
N ILE A 201 -20.10 18.44 6.64
CA ILE A 201 -20.71 18.39 5.31
C ILE A 201 -21.36 19.74 4.90
N ASP A 202 -21.96 20.45 5.84
CA ASP A 202 -22.58 21.76 5.55
C ASP A 202 -21.52 22.83 5.29
N LEU A 203 -20.34 22.75 5.91
CA LEU A 203 -19.21 23.61 5.58
C LEU A 203 -18.75 23.37 4.13
N LEU A 204 -18.67 22.10 3.73
CA LEU A 204 -18.34 21.72 2.35
C LEU A 204 -19.37 22.26 1.34
N LYS A 205 -20.68 22.13 1.64
CA LYS A 205 -21.77 22.66 0.80
C LYS A 205 -21.67 24.17 0.62
N ARG A 206 -21.54 24.92 1.73
CA ARG A 206 -21.45 26.39 1.70
C ARG A 206 -20.25 26.91 0.92
N ASN A 207 -19.17 26.14 0.85
CA ASN A 207 -17.96 26.52 0.18
C ASN A 207 -17.68 25.68 -1.08
N ARG A 208 -18.71 25.08 -1.70
CA ARG A 208 -18.56 24.17 -2.85
C ARG A 208 -17.66 24.74 -3.96
N GLU A 209 -17.82 26.00 -4.27
CA GLU A 209 -17.09 26.68 -5.35
C GLU A 209 -15.57 26.79 -5.07
N LYS A 210 -15.16 26.75 -3.81
CA LYS A 210 -13.75 26.83 -3.40
C LYS A 210 -13.03 25.49 -3.55
N TYR A 211 -13.79 24.39 -3.69
CA TYR A 211 -13.23 23.05 -3.61
C TYR A 211 -13.31 22.30 -4.94
N TYR A 212 -12.23 21.58 -5.24
CA TYR A 212 -12.19 20.46 -6.17
C TYR A 212 -12.32 19.18 -5.32
N ILE A 213 -13.45 18.51 -5.40
CA ILE A 213 -13.77 17.40 -4.49
C ILE A 213 -13.21 16.09 -5.04
N ILE A 214 -12.38 15.44 -4.24
CA ILE A 214 -11.87 14.08 -4.47
C ILE A 214 -12.44 13.18 -3.36
N SER A 215 -13.41 12.34 -3.69
CA SER A 215 -14.06 11.46 -2.71
C SER A 215 -13.41 10.08 -2.66
N THR A 216 -13.47 9.46 -1.50
CA THR A 216 -13.33 8.00 -1.41
C THR A 216 -14.63 7.34 -1.89
N ASP A 217 -14.55 6.07 -2.31
CA ASP A 217 -15.71 5.26 -2.70
C ASP A 217 -16.79 5.22 -1.61
N THR A 218 -16.40 5.03 -0.36
CA THR A 218 -17.33 4.98 0.80
C THR A 218 -17.99 6.32 1.07
N ALA A 219 -17.34 7.45 0.76
CA ALA A 219 -17.89 8.79 0.91
C ALA A 219 -18.79 9.21 -0.28
N PHE A 220 -18.63 8.60 -1.44
CA PHE A 220 -19.36 8.93 -2.65
C PHE A 220 -20.89 8.96 -2.46
N PRO A 221 -21.54 7.91 -1.91
CA PRO A 221 -23.01 7.94 -1.68
C PRO A 221 -23.44 9.03 -0.68
N ILE A 222 -22.59 9.38 0.29
CA ILE A 222 -22.86 10.45 1.25
C ILE A 222 -22.93 11.79 0.53
N LEU A 223 -21.95 12.08 -0.33
CA LEU A 223 -21.89 13.31 -1.10
C LEU A 223 -23.08 13.43 -2.05
N VAL A 224 -23.38 12.39 -2.83
CA VAL A 224 -24.51 12.39 -3.78
C VAL A 224 -25.85 12.64 -3.06
N LYS A 225 -26.09 11.97 -1.93
CA LYS A 225 -27.30 12.21 -1.11
C LYS A 225 -27.41 13.65 -0.57
N ASN A 226 -26.26 14.30 -0.43
CA ASN A 226 -26.18 15.68 0.01
C ASN A 226 -26.17 16.71 -1.14
N GLY A 227 -26.42 16.28 -2.39
CA GLY A 227 -26.44 17.14 -3.56
C GLY A 227 -25.04 17.59 -4.03
N LEU A 228 -23.98 16.90 -3.59
CA LEU A 228 -22.59 17.17 -3.97
C LEU A 228 -22.10 16.11 -4.95
N VAL A 229 -21.70 16.52 -6.14
CA VAL A 229 -21.05 15.64 -7.11
C VAL A 229 -19.56 15.89 -7.05
N PRO A 230 -18.74 14.87 -6.70
CA PRO A 230 -17.28 15.00 -6.69
C PRO A 230 -16.73 15.03 -8.12
N GLU A 231 -15.68 15.79 -8.36
CA GLU A 231 -14.95 15.77 -9.62
C GLU A 231 -14.26 14.42 -9.86
N VAL A 232 -13.76 13.81 -8.78
CA VAL A 232 -13.10 12.49 -8.83
C VAL A 232 -13.58 11.61 -7.66
N THR A 233 -13.84 10.36 -7.95
CA THR A 233 -14.06 9.33 -6.92
C THR A 233 -12.98 8.26 -7.04
N VAL A 234 -12.31 7.97 -5.93
CA VAL A 234 -11.20 7.02 -5.87
C VAL A 234 -11.69 5.70 -5.25
N THR A 235 -11.32 4.57 -5.85
CA THR A 235 -11.52 3.23 -5.29
C THR A 235 -10.29 2.35 -5.50
N ILE A 236 -9.90 1.61 -4.47
CA ILE A 236 -8.77 0.66 -4.52
C ILE A 236 -9.13 -0.72 -4.00
N ASP A 237 -10.27 -0.87 -3.32
CA ASP A 237 -10.64 -2.17 -2.74
C ASP A 237 -11.02 -3.18 -3.83
N GLY A 238 -10.34 -4.33 -3.81
CA GLY A 238 -10.57 -5.44 -4.74
C GLY A 238 -11.80 -6.27 -4.43
N GLN A 239 -12.44 -6.11 -3.28
CA GLN A 239 -13.55 -6.94 -2.83
C GLN A 239 -14.87 -6.52 -3.47
N ASN A 240 -15.75 -7.51 -3.73
CA ASN A 240 -17.06 -7.26 -4.34
C ASN A 240 -17.97 -6.36 -3.49
N THR A 241 -17.72 -6.25 -2.19
CA THR A 241 -18.46 -5.35 -1.30
C THR A 241 -18.34 -3.88 -1.71
N SER A 242 -17.25 -3.50 -2.39
CA SER A 242 -17.04 -2.11 -2.87
C SER A 242 -18.10 -1.67 -3.88
N CYS A 243 -18.69 -2.59 -4.65
CA CYS A 243 -19.75 -2.23 -5.62
C CYS A 243 -21.00 -1.65 -4.95
N HIS A 244 -21.24 -1.97 -3.69
CA HIS A 244 -22.40 -1.42 -2.97
C HIS A 244 -22.32 0.09 -2.74
N HIS A 245 -21.11 0.66 -2.70
CA HIS A 245 -20.95 2.11 -2.59
C HIS A 245 -21.42 2.86 -3.83
N PHE A 246 -21.53 2.19 -4.96
CA PHE A 246 -21.91 2.77 -6.25
C PHE A 246 -23.31 2.33 -6.73
N ALA A 247 -23.91 1.35 -6.06
CA ALA A 247 -25.17 0.76 -6.51
C ALA A 247 -26.29 1.80 -6.65
N GLY A 248 -26.89 1.88 -7.84
CA GLY A 248 -27.97 2.82 -8.14
C GLY A 248 -27.54 4.28 -8.31
N LEU A 249 -26.26 4.61 -8.26
CA LEU A 249 -25.75 5.97 -8.39
C LEU A 249 -25.13 6.20 -9.78
N SER A 250 -25.29 7.44 -10.30
CA SER A 250 -24.66 7.83 -11.56
C SER A 250 -23.19 8.19 -11.37
N LEU A 251 -22.34 7.68 -12.25
CA LEU A 251 -20.91 8.01 -12.33
C LEU A 251 -20.57 8.91 -13.54
N LYS A 252 -21.57 9.38 -14.29
CA LYS A 252 -21.35 10.15 -15.54
C LYS A 252 -20.66 11.48 -15.31
N ASP A 253 -20.92 12.12 -14.18
CA ASP A 253 -20.45 13.47 -13.87
C ASP A 253 -19.15 13.48 -13.02
N THR A 254 -18.61 12.31 -12.68
CA THR A 254 -17.36 12.14 -11.93
C THR A 254 -16.34 11.36 -12.75
N ILE A 255 -15.06 11.55 -12.45
CA ILE A 255 -14.00 10.65 -12.92
C ILE A 255 -13.85 9.51 -11.91
N LEU A 256 -14.02 8.26 -12.34
CA LEU A 256 -13.68 7.13 -11.51
C LEU A 256 -12.16 6.85 -11.60
N ALA A 257 -11.44 7.17 -10.55
CA ALA A 257 -10.03 6.80 -10.39
C ALA A 257 -9.93 5.45 -9.66
N PHE A 258 -9.24 4.49 -10.25
CA PHE A 258 -9.16 3.14 -9.67
C PHE A 258 -7.82 2.48 -9.94
N CYS A 259 -7.30 1.72 -8.95
CA CYS A 259 -6.16 0.84 -9.20
C CYS A 259 -6.60 -0.39 -10.01
N LEU A 260 -5.67 -0.98 -10.77
CA LEU A 260 -6.02 -2.12 -11.63
C LEU A 260 -6.50 -3.34 -10.81
N SER A 261 -6.11 -3.46 -9.56
CA SER A 261 -6.55 -4.52 -8.63
C SER A 261 -7.90 -4.25 -7.96
N ALA A 262 -8.52 -3.08 -8.19
CA ALA A 262 -9.84 -2.74 -7.66
C ALA A 262 -10.94 -3.68 -8.16
N CYS A 263 -12.11 -3.65 -7.52
CA CYS A 263 -13.27 -4.48 -7.81
C CYS A 263 -13.73 -4.36 -9.27
N PRO A 264 -13.71 -5.43 -10.08
CA PRO A 264 -14.10 -5.37 -11.49
C PRO A 264 -15.57 -5.00 -11.72
N ALA A 265 -16.45 -5.32 -10.76
CA ALA A 265 -17.86 -4.95 -10.88
C ALA A 265 -18.05 -3.42 -10.88
N VAL A 266 -17.25 -2.68 -10.09
CA VAL A 266 -17.26 -1.21 -10.07
C VAL A 266 -16.78 -0.65 -11.40
N VAL A 267 -15.64 -1.14 -11.88
CA VAL A 267 -15.04 -0.68 -13.15
C VAL A 267 -15.98 -0.96 -14.33
N LYS A 268 -16.57 -2.14 -14.38
CA LYS A 268 -17.56 -2.52 -15.40
C LYS A 268 -18.80 -1.62 -15.33
N TYR A 269 -19.34 -1.39 -14.13
CA TYR A 269 -20.49 -0.51 -13.92
C TYR A 269 -20.25 0.92 -14.42
N ALA A 270 -19.07 1.49 -14.08
CA ALA A 270 -18.67 2.80 -14.56
C ALA A 270 -18.49 2.83 -16.09
N TYR A 271 -17.84 1.79 -16.63
CA TYR A 271 -17.64 1.65 -18.07
C TYR A 271 -18.97 1.61 -18.85
N GLU A 272 -19.94 0.83 -18.37
CA GLU A 272 -21.27 0.70 -18.99
C GLU A 272 -22.08 2.01 -18.92
N GLN A 273 -21.80 2.86 -17.95
CA GLN A 273 -22.38 4.21 -17.88
C GLN A 273 -21.66 5.25 -18.76
N ASN A 274 -20.60 4.87 -19.48
CA ASN A 274 -19.71 5.79 -20.19
C ASN A 274 -19.09 6.85 -19.27
N ALA A 275 -18.80 6.48 -18.02
CA ALA A 275 -18.11 7.34 -17.07
C ALA A 275 -16.66 7.61 -17.54
N ARG A 276 -16.14 8.75 -17.10
CA ARG A 276 -14.72 9.08 -17.30
C ARG A 276 -13.87 8.20 -16.38
N LEU A 277 -12.88 7.50 -16.96
CA LEU A 277 -12.05 6.54 -16.22
C LEU A 277 -10.62 7.02 -16.09
N PHE A 278 -10.05 6.89 -14.90
CA PHE A 278 -8.64 7.13 -14.61
C PHE A 278 -8.04 5.87 -13.96
N PRO A 279 -7.67 4.85 -14.78
CA PRO A 279 -6.93 3.70 -14.28
C PRO A 279 -5.53 4.09 -13.85
N PHE A 280 -5.08 3.59 -12.72
CA PHE A 280 -3.72 3.78 -12.23
C PHE A 280 -3.13 2.47 -11.68
N CYS A 281 -1.81 2.43 -11.57
CA CYS A 281 -1.09 1.38 -10.87
C CYS A 281 -0.75 1.85 -9.46
N ASP A 282 -0.79 0.93 -8.51
CA ASP A 282 -0.18 1.11 -7.19
C ASP A 282 1.14 0.34 -7.09
N ASN A 283 1.56 -0.02 -5.87
CA ASN A 283 2.76 -0.81 -5.65
C ASN A 283 2.58 -2.32 -5.90
N HIS A 284 1.46 -2.77 -6.48
CA HIS A 284 1.22 -4.18 -6.77
C HIS A 284 2.15 -4.67 -7.91
N PRO A 285 2.92 -5.76 -7.70
CA PRO A 285 3.96 -6.19 -8.66
C PRO A 285 3.44 -6.50 -10.07
N LEU A 286 2.23 -7.06 -10.19
CA LEU A 286 1.61 -7.32 -11.49
C LEU A 286 1.24 -6.00 -12.21
N GLU A 287 0.82 -4.99 -11.47
CA GLU A 287 0.51 -3.68 -12.04
C GLU A 287 1.77 -2.97 -12.54
N HIS A 288 2.91 -3.16 -11.88
CA HIS A 288 4.20 -2.72 -12.40
C HIS A 288 4.57 -3.41 -13.74
N LEU A 289 4.27 -4.69 -13.88
CA LEU A 289 4.46 -5.39 -15.16
C LEU A 289 3.57 -4.78 -16.25
N VAL A 290 2.29 -4.52 -15.96
CA VAL A 290 1.36 -3.83 -16.88
C VAL A 290 1.88 -2.45 -17.25
N LYS A 291 2.30 -1.65 -16.26
CA LYS A 291 2.88 -0.31 -16.48
C LYS A 291 4.07 -0.38 -17.44
N ASN A 292 5.01 -1.30 -17.21
CA ASN A 292 6.19 -1.44 -18.05
C ASN A 292 5.82 -1.86 -19.48
N TYR A 293 4.77 -2.67 -19.65
CA TYR A 293 4.25 -3.04 -20.95
C TYR A 293 3.53 -1.89 -21.67
N THR A 294 2.86 -1.01 -20.93
CA THR A 294 2.13 0.14 -21.47
C THR A 294 3.00 1.36 -21.72
N TYR A 295 4.28 1.33 -21.32
CA TYR A 295 5.19 2.45 -21.51
C TYR A 295 5.60 2.59 -22.99
N THR A 296 5.07 3.60 -23.66
CA THR A 296 5.34 3.92 -25.07
C THR A 296 5.83 5.37 -25.22
N GLY A 297 6.89 5.72 -24.50
CA GLY A 297 7.42 7.09 -24.53
C GLY A 297 6.63 8.06 -23.67
N ASP A 298 5.76 8.89 -24.27
CA ASP A 298 5.04 9.95 -23.56
C ASP A 298 3.76 9.50 -22.84
N ALA A 299 3.28 8.27 -23.11
CA ALA A 299 2.04 7.76 -22.56
C ALA A 299 2.29 6.49 -21.69
N PHE A 300 1.86 6.52 -20.46
CA PHE A 300 1.94 5.39 -19.53
C PHE A 300 0.81 5.42 -18.50
N LEU A 301 0.53 4.27 -17.89
CA LEU A 301 -0.38 4.22 -16.74
C LEU A 301 0.25 4.93 -15.53
N PRO A 302 -0.43 5.92 -14.95
CA PRO A 302 0.08 6.65 -13.81
C PRO A 302 0.24 5.74 -12.60
N VAL A 303 1.13 6.12 -11.69
CA VAL A 303 1.32 5.43 -10.40
C VAL A 303 0.82 6.35 -9.31
N ILE A 304 -0.13 5.85 -8.51
CA ILE A 304 -0.65 6.52 -7.32
C ILE A 304 -0.24 5.71 -6.09
N ASP A 305 0.33 6.38 -5.10
CA ASP A 305 0.70 5.75 -3.86
C ASP A 305 -0.56 5.54 -2.99
N CYS A 306 -0.86 4.27 -2.71
CA CYS A 306 -1.96 3.88 -1.83
C CYS A 306 -1.52 3.71 -0.37
N GLY A 307 -0.25 3.94 -0.05
CA GLY A 307 0.31 3.86 1.29
C GLY A 307 0.03 2.51 1.97
N ALA A 308 -0.58 2.56 3.14
CA ALA A 308 -0.97 1.35 3.88
C ALA A 308 -2.26 0.68 3.35
N GLY A 309 -2.70 0.99 2.12
CA GLY A 309 -3.90 0.41 1.51
C GLY A 309 -5.20 1.11 1.89
N THR A 310 -5.17 2.43 2.12
CA THR A 310 -6.38 3.21 2.38
C THR A 310 -6.76 4.08 1.18
N VAL A 311 -8.07 4.12 0.85
CA VAL A 311 -8.59 4.96 -0.24
C VAL A 311 -8.30 6.45 0.03
N LEU A 312 -8.27 6.85 1.31
CA LEU A 312 -7.98 8.24 1.69
C LEU A 312 -6.53 8.63 1.34
N HIS A 313 -5.56 7.72 1.54
CA HIS A 313 -4.17 7.94 1.14
C HIS A 313 -4.05 8.04 -0.39
N ALA A 314 -4.69 7.14 -1.11
CA ALA A 314 -4.72 7.17 -2.57
C ALA A 314 -5.31 8.49 -3.11
N ALA A 315 -6.38 9.01 -2.48
CA ALA A 315 -6.97 10.30 -2.84
C ALA A 315 -6.01 11.47 -2.58
N ALA A 316 -5.26 11.44 -1.48
CA ALA A 316 -4.23 12.45 -1.17
C ALA A 316 -3.07 12.40 -2.17
N SER A 317 -2.60 11.19 -2.51
CA SER A 317 -1.58 11.00 -3.53
C SER A 317 -2.03 11.45 -4.91
N LEU A 318 -3.30 11.22 -5.25
CA LEU A 318 -3.87 11.72 -6.50
C LEU A 318 -3.89 13.26 -6.52
N ALA A 319 -4.29 13.91 -5.42
CA ALA A 319 -4.28 15.37 -5.31
C ALA A 319 -2.86 15.94 -5.48
N GLU A 320 -1.85 15.32 -4.86
CA GLU A 320 -0.44 15.68 -5.07
C GLU A 320 -0.03 15.56 -6.54
N LYS A 321 -0.30 14.40 -7.15
CA LYS A 321 0.09 14.10 -8.54
C LYS A 321 -0.59 14.97 -9.57
N THR A 322 -1.82 15.40 -9.30
CA THR A 322 -2.54 16.35 -10.14
C THR A 322 -2.06 17.79 -9.97
N GLY A 323 -1.25 18.09 -8.94
CA GLY A 323 -0.56 19.38 -8.78
C GLY A 323 -1.17 20.34 -7.78
N PHE A 324 -2.16 19.91 -6.98
CA PHE A 324 -2.73 20.76 -5.94
C PHE A 324 -1.70 21.14 -4.87
N LYS A 325 -1.70 22.41 -4.49
CA LYS A 325 -0.82 22.96 -3.45
C LYS A 325 -1.52 23.13 -2.10
N ASN A 326 -2.85 23.21 -2.12
CA ASN A 326 -3.67 23.31 -0.92
C ASN A 326 -4.65 22.13 -0.90
N ILE A 327 -4.64 21.38 0.20
CA ILE A 327 -5.45 20.17 0.39
C ILE A 327 -6.16 20.28 1.74
N SER A 328 -7.49 20.19 1.73
CA SER A 328 -8.33 20.04 2.92
C SER A 328 -8.88 18.62 3.01
N VAL A 329 -8.74 17.96 4.15
CA VAL A 329 -9.17 16.58 4.35
C VAL A 329 -10.33 16.54 5.32
N PHE A 330 -11.46 15.97 4.90
CA PHE A 330 -12.69 15.83 5.66
C PHE A 330 -12.96 14.36 5.97
N GLY A 331 -13.57 14.06 7.12
CA GLY A 331 -13.99 12.70 7.46
C GLY A 331 -12.83 11.70 7.63
N ALA A 332 -11.65 12.16 8.06
CA ALA A 332 -10.46 11.34 8.27
C ALA A 332 -10.33 10.94 9.76
N ASP A 333 -11.33 10.26 10.29
CA ASP A 333 -11.46 9.95 11.73
C ASP A 333 -10.49 8.85 12.17
N PHE A 334 -10.24 7.85 11.33
CA PHE A 334 -9.46 6.64 11.67
C PHE A 334 -9.90 6.00 12.98
N GLY A 335 -11.21 6.00 13.24
CA GLY A 335 -11.79 5.50 14.48
C GLY A 335 -13.31 5.58 14.46
N TYR A 336 -13.88 5.10 15.54
CA TYR A 336 -15.32 5.07 15.76
C TYR A 336 -15.70 6.23 16.69
N SER A 337 -16.36 7.22 16.15
CA SER A 337 -16.78 8.41 16.90
C SER A 337 -18.30 8.47 16.96
N TYR A 338 -18.84 9.03 18.02
CA TYR A 338 -20.29 9.22 18.17
C TYR A 338 -21.12 7.92 18.05
N GLY A 339 -20.53 6.75 18.41
CA GLY A 339 -21.18 5.46 18.29
C GLY A 339 -21.36 4.94 16.87
N LYS A 340 -20.63 5.52 15.90
CA LYS A 340 -20.71 5.19 14.46
C LYS A 340 -19.36 4.85 13.89
N ALA A 341 -19.35 3.97 12.88
CA ALA A 341 -18.17 3.66 12.07
C ALA A 341 -18.05 4.59 10.86
N TYR A 342 -19.18 5.06 10.33
CA TYR A 342 -19.26 5.88 9.13
C TYR A 342 -20.28 7.00 9.30
N ALA A 343 -20.13 8.07 8.52
CA ALA A 343 -21.08 9.17 8.43
C ALA A 343 -22.42 8.70 7.85
N LYS A 344 -23.48 9.46 8.16
CA LYS A 344 -24.84 9.21 7.69
C LYS A 344 -24.93 9.26 6.16
N GLY A 345 -25.65 8.31 5.61
CA GLY A 345 -25.84 8.21 4.15
C GLY A 345 -24.82 7.31 3.45
N SER A 346 -23.84 6.75 4.16
CA SER A 346 -23.02 5.67 3.63
C SER A 346 -23.87 4.43 3.29
N TYR A 347 -23.31 3.51 2.50
CA TYR A 347 -23.96 2.22 2.23
C TYR A 347 -24.29 1.46 3.53
N PHE A 348 -23.36 1.43 4.47
CA PHE A 348 -23.54 0.73 5.74
C PHE A 348 -24.68 1.35 6.57
N ASP A 349 -24.74 2.68 6.63
CA ASP A 349 -25.83 3.39 7.29
C ASP A 349 -27.18 3.03 6.68
N ALA A 350 -27.28 2.99 5.35
CA ALA A 350 -28.52 2.61 4.65
C ALA A 350 -28.94 1.17 4.98
N VAL A 351 -28.01 0.20 4.91
CA VAL A 351 -28.31 -1.23 5.19
C VAL A 351 -28.67 -1.45 6.65
N PHE A 352 -28.00 -0.79 7.57
CA PHE A 352 -28.26 -0.95 8.99
C PHE A 352 -29.61 -0.29 9.39
N SER A 353 -29.91 0.86 8.80
CA SER A 353 -31.17 1.56 9.03
C SER A 353 -32.38 0.84 8.41
N GLU A 354 -32.23 0.24 7.21
CA GLU A 354 -33.28 -0.51 6.55
C GLU A 354 -33.69 -1.77 7.34
N LYS A 355 -32.74 -2.40 8.01
CA LYS A 355 -32.94 -3.60 8.82
C LYS A 355 -33.21 -3.31 10.30
N ALA A 356 -33.25 -2.02 10.68
CA ALA A 356 -33.49 -1.63 12.05
C ALA A 356 -34.97 -1.74 12.43
N ASP A 357 -35.22 -2.26 13.60
CA ASP A 357 -36.53 -2.26 14.25
C ASP A 357 -36.38 -1.86 15.73
N ARG A 358 -37.49 -1.82 16.48
CA ARG A 358 -37.48 -1.42 17.88
C ARG A 358 -36.65 -2.33 18.79
N LEU A 359 -36.50 -3.61 18.42
CA LEU A 359 -35.72 -4.59 19.20
C LEU A 359 -34.28 -4.71 18.71
N HIS A 360 -34.02 -4.34 17.45
CA HIS A 360 -32.72 -4.42 16.80
C HIS A 360 -32.37 -3.07 16.14
N PRO A 361 -32.06 -2.05 16.94
CA PRO A 361 -31.71 -0.73 16.39
C PRO A 361 -30.41 -0.77 15.57
N ALA A 362 -30.24 0.18 14.66
CA ALA A 362 -29.05 0.26 13.78
C ALA A 362 -27.73 0.29 14.56
N GLU A 363 -27.73 0.87 15.75
CA GLU A 363 -26.58 0.93 16.67
C GLU A 363 -26.06 -0.45 17.06
N THR A 364 -26.90 -1.47 17.13
CA THR A 364 -26.50 -2.86 17.37
C THR A 364 -25.58 -3.35 16.27
N LYS A 365 -25.88 -3.03 15.00
CA LYS A 365 -25.04 -3.40 13.85
C LYS A 365 -23.74 -2.64 13.80
N TYR A 366 -23.74 -1.38 14.18
CA TYR A 366 -22.49 -0.64 14.37
C TYR A 366 -21.64 -1.24 15.48
N SER A 367 -22.25 -1.62 16.59
CA SER A 367 -21.53 -2.28 17.69
C SER A 367 -20.91 -3.62 17.25
N GLU A 368 -21.64 -4.46 16.52
CA GLU A 368 -21.09 -5.70 15.92
C GLU A 368 -19.88 -5.42 15.02
N LEU A 369 -19.84 -4.28 14.34
CA LEU A 369 -18.75 -3.90 13.46
C LEU A 369 -17.47 -3.53 14.25
N TYR A 370 -17.60 -2.71 15.31
CA TYR A 370 -16.40 -2.29 16.05
C TYR A 370 -15.88 -3.39 16.98
N TYR A 371 -16.71 -4.24 17.56
CA TYR A 371 -16.26 -5.30 18.47
C TYR A 371 -15.69 -6.54 17.76
N ARG A 372 -15.52 -6.50 16.43
CA ARG A 372 -14.84 -7.57 15.68
C ARG A 372 -13.35 -7.68 15.98
N LEU A 373 -12.74 -6.58 16.38
CA LEU A 373 -11.32 -6.48 16.72
C LEU A 373 -11.15 -5.88 18.12
N PRO A 374 -10.03 -6.14 18.80
CA PRO A 374 -9.71 -5.47 20.05
C PRO A 374 -9.75 -3.94 19.90
N LEU A 375 -10.44 -3.28 20.81
CA LEU A 375 -10.62 -1.84 20.81
C LEU A 375 -9.53 -1.13 21.62
N ILE A 376 -9.05 -0.04 21.09
CA ILE A 376 -8.13 0.89 21.76
C ILE A 376 -8.92 2.17 22.01
N LYS A 377 -9.04 2.56 23.29
CA LYS A 377 -9.73 3.80 23.68
C LYS A 377 -8.73 4.95 23.73
N ASN A 378 -9.05 6.02 23.01
CA ASN A 378 -8.41 7.33 23.16
C ASN A 378 -9.39 8.30 23.85
N GLU A 379 -8.93 9.49 24.25
CA GLU A 379 -9.74 10.45 25.00
C GLU A 379 -11.07 10.81 24.33
N SER A 380 -11.13 10.84 22.99
CA SER A 380 -12.31 11.28 22.22
C SER A 380 -12.86 10.26 21.24
N SER A 381 -12.21 9.11 21.06
CA SER A 381 -12.63 8.10 20.08
C SER A 381 -12.22 6.68 20.48
N ILE A 382 -12.89 5.72 19.88
CA ILE A 382 -12.52 4.31 19.96
C ILE A 382 -11.92 3.92 18.61
N SER A 383 -10.79 3.20 18.63
CA SER A 383 -10.10 2.78 17.43
C SER A 383 -9.67 1.31 17.52
N THR A 384 -9.01 0.80 16.50
CA THR A 384 -8.34 -0.50 16.47
C THR A 384 -6.87 -0.32 16.11
N GLU A 385 -6.02 -1.32 16.38
CA GLU A 385 -4.61 -1.29 16.00
C GLU A 385 -4.45 -1.03 14.49
N LEU A 386 -5.31 -1.64 13.67
CA LEU A 386 -5.32 -1.44 12.22
C LEU A 386 -5.60 0.02 11.82
N LEU A 387 -6.66 0.61 12.38
CA LEU A 387 -7.03 2.01 12.08
C LEU A 387 -5.99 3.00 12.58
N LEU A 388 -5.35 2.72 13.72
CA LEU A 388 -4.23 3.52 14.21
C LEU A 388 -3.01 3.41 13.30
N GLY A 389 -2.72 2.21 12.76
CA GLY A 389 -1.68 2.01 11.75
C GLY A 389 -1.96 2.83 10.49
N TYR A 390 -3.18 2.84 9.99
CA TYR A 390 -3.60 3.67 8.85
C TYR A 390 -3.46 5.16 9.15
N ARG A 391 -3.85 5.59 10.35
CA ARG A 391 -3.68 6.97 10.80
C ARG A 391 -2.20 7.38 10.79
N GLN A 392 -1.32 6.57 11.38
CA GLN A 392 0.12 6.85 11.42
C GLN A 392 0.71 6.97 10.02
N ALA A 393 0.39 6.04 9.12
CA ALA A 393 0.85 6.07 7.73
C ALA A 393 0.36 7.32 6.99
N PHE A 394 -0.91 7.69 7.17
CA PHE A 394 -1.49 8.88 6.54
C PHE A 394 -0.86 10.18 7.05
N TYR A 395 -0.68 10.32 8.37
CA TYR A 395 -0.04 11.50 8.94
C TYR A 395 1.44 11.61 8.55
N ALA A 396 2.17 10.50 8.48
CA ALA A 396 3.54 10.50 7.95
C ALA A 396 3.60 11.00 6.50
N TYR A 397 2.62 10.60 5.69
CA TYR A 397 2.48 11.10 4.32
C TYR A 397 2.14 12.60 4.28
N VAL A 398 1.25 13.07 5.15
CA VAL A 398 0.93 14.51 5.28
C VAL A 398 2.19 15.33 5.60
N GLU A 399 3.03 14.86 6.51
CA GLU A 399 4.31 15.54 6.80
C GLU A 399 5.27 15.54 5.60
N ALA A 400 5.31 14.45 4.84
CA ALA A 400 6.08 14.39 3.60
C ALA A 400 5.54 15.38 2.54
N LEU A 401 4.22 15.57 2.44
CA LEU A 401 3.61 16.57 1.57
C LEU A 401 3.97 18.00 2.00
N LYS A 402 3.94 18.30 3.29
CA LYS A 402 4.36 19.60 3.86
C LYS A 402 5.83 19.91 3.53
N ALA A 403 6.70 18.91 3.63
CA ALA A 403 8.11 19.04 3.27
C ALA A 403 8.30 19.37 1.76
N LYS A 404 7.35 18.99 0.90
CA LYS A 404 7.30 19.35 -0.53
C LYS A 404 6.63 20.71 -0.79
N GLY A 405 6.26 21.45 0.25
CA GLY A 405 5.58 22.76 0.14
C GLY A 405 4.08 22.67 -0.20
N ILE A 406 3.45 21.52 0.08
CA ILE A 406 2.00 21.33 -0.07
C ILE A 406 1.34 21.57 1.29
N CYS A 407 0.40 22.51 1.35
CA CYS A 407 -0.37 22.80 2.56
C CYS A 407 -1.49 21.77 2.73
N VAL A 408 -1.46 21.01 3.84
CA VAL A 408 -2.52 20.02 4.14
C VAL A 408 -3.19 20.39 5.46
N LYS A 409 -4.52 20.55 5.42
CA LYS A 409 -5.37 20.84 6.58
C LYS A 409 -6.32 19.66 6.83
N ILE A 410 -6.31 19.10 8.03
CA ILE A 410 -7.33 18.15 8.48
C ILE A 410 -8.48 18.95 9.09
N VAL A 411 -9.66 18.88 8.46
CA VAL A 411 -10.83 19.63 8.92
C VAL A 411 -11.50 18.85 10.06
N GLN A 412 -11.49 19.46 11.23
CA GLN A 412 -12.16 18.91 12.41
C GLN A 412 -13.51 19.63 12.60
N PRO A 413 -14.53 18.97 13.18
CA PRO A 413 -15.74 19.66 13.64
C PRO A 413 -15.37 20.78 14.60
N GLU A 414 -16.01 21.91 14.48
CA GLU A 414 -15.91 22.96 15.51
C GLU A 414 -16.36 22.36 16.86
N PRO A 415 -15.66 22.63 17.96
CA PRO A 415 -16.16 22.26 19.28
C PRO A 415 -17.56 22.83 19.46
N ALA A 416 -18.51 22.01 19.91
CA ALA A 416 -19.84 22.49 20.24
C ALA A 416 -19.68 23.58 21.32
N TYR A 417 -19.87 24.83 20.94
CA TYR A 417 -20.02 25.90 21.92
C TYR A 417 -21.26 25.59 22.76
N ASP A 418 -21.10 25.64 24.05
CA ASP A 418 -22.19 25.62 25.02
C ASP A 418 -23.21 26.69 24.58
N GLU A 419 -24.45 26.28 24.31
CA GLU A 419 -25.51 27.20 23.87
C GLU A 419 -25.90 28.15 25.03
N GLY A 420 -25.08 29.18 25.22
CA GLY A 420 -25.25 30.20 26.24
C GLY A 420 -25.17 31.64 25.77
N GLN A 421 -25.11 31.90 24.44
CA GLN A 421 -25.28 33.27 23.92
C GLN A 421 -25.94 33.25 22.54
N THR A 422 -27.24 33.46 22.55
CA THR A 422 -28.00 33.82 21.37
C THR A 422 -27.77 35.30 21.05
N ASP A 423 -26.94 35.56 20.03
CA ASP A 423 -27.07 36.83 19.31
C ASP A 423 -27.52 36.55 17.89
N GLY A 424 -28.71 37.15 17.63
CA GLY A 424 -29.45 36.93 16.43
C GLY A 424 -28.80 37.50 15.16
N LEU A 425 -28.59 36.60 14.21
CA LEU A 425 -28.49 36.97 12.81
C LEU A 425 -29.38 36.01 12.00
N ALA A 426 -30.62 36.45 11.77
CA ALA A 426 -31.56 35.81 10.87
C ALA A 426 -30.97 35.81 9.46
N ALA A 427 -30.53 34.65 8.98
CA ALA A 427 -30.20 34.45 7.58
C ALA A 427 -31.51 34.28 6.80
N LYS A 428 -31.80 35.21 5.89
CA LYS A 428 -32.88 35.14 4.92
C LYS A 428 -32.65 33.93 4.01
N THR A 429 -33.63 33.04 3.98
CA THR A 429 -33.76 32.00 2.98
C THR A 429 -34.17 32.64 1.67
N GLU A 430 -33.26 32.79 0.74
CA GLU A 430 -33.55 33.06 -0.66
C GLU A 430 -33.28 31.82 -1.50
N GLY A 431 -34.29 31.46 -2.25
CA GLY A 431 -34.40 30.70 -3.48
C GLY A 431 -33.39 29.58 -3.76
N SER A 432 -33.91 28.39 -4.02
CA SER A 432 -33.18 27.29 -4.65
C SER A 432 -32.53 27.76 -5.95
N PRO A 433 -31.20 27.65 -6.12
CA PRO A 433 -30.60 27.89 -7.41
C PRO A 433 -31.00 26.75 -8.36
N GLN A 434 -31.60 27.08 -9.47
CA GLN A 434 -31.69 26.20 -10.63
C GLN A 434 -30.25 25.82 -11.04
N HIS A 435 -30.01 24.52 -11.20
CA HIS A 435 -28.75 23.99 -11.73
C HIS A 435 -28.55 24.52 -13.17
N GLU A 436 -27.84 25.61 -13.32
CA GLU A 436 -27.12 25.87 -14.55
C GLU A 436 -25.97 24.89 -14.62
N ALA A 437 -25.86 24.19 -15.74
CA ALA A 437 -24.77 23.26 -16.03
C ALA A 437 -23.44 24.01 -15.92
N THR A 438 -22.71 23.80 -14.84
CA THR A 438 -21.35 24.29 -14.69
C THR A 438 -20.50 23.78 -15.85
N GLU A 439 -19.77 24.69 -16.49
CA GLU A 439 -18.77 24.36 -17.51
C GLU A 439 -17.99 23.12 -17.08
N GLN A 440 -18.05 22.09 -17.92
CA GLN A 440 -17.40 20.80 -17.68
C GLN A 440 -15.91 21.07 -17.51
N ASN A 441 -15.37 20.82 -16.30
CA ASN A 441 -13.92 20.75 -16.10
C ASN A 441 -13.36 19.80 -17.16
N GLU A 442 -12.67 20.34 -18.15
CA GLU A 442 -12.11 19.59 -19.27
C GLU A 442 -11.06 18.63 -18.73
N ALA A 443 -11.41 17.36 -18.65
CA ALA A 443 -10.42 16.32 -18.39
C ALA A 443 -9.48 16.24 -19.61
N VAL A 444 -8.19 16.16 -19.34
CA VAL A 444 -7.21 15.89 -20.40
C VAL A 444 -7.34 14.40 -20.75
N TYR A 445 -7.70 14.12 -22.00
CA TYR A 445 -7.79 12.74 -22.47
C TYR A 445 -6.42 12.29 -22.99
N GLN A 446 -5.99 11.15 -22.50
CA GLN A 446 -4.82 10.44 -23.00
C GLN A 446 -5.25 9.07 -23.54
N GLN A 447 -4.66 8.66 -24.63
CA GLN A 447 -4.85 7.32 -25.20
C GLN A 447 -3.52 6.57 -25.15
N ILE A 448 -3.55 5.39 -24.52
CA ILE A 448 -2.38 4.49 -24.46
C ILE A 448 -2.64 3.34 -25.43
N ASN A 449 -1.70 3.07 -26.32
CA ASN A 449 -1.73 1.87 -27.14
C ASN A 449 -1.54 0.64 -26.26
N PHE A 450 -2.55 -0.22 -26.21
CA PHE A 450 -2.52 -1.43 -25.39
C PHE A 450 -3.36 -2.53 -26.01
N SER A 451 -2.71 -3.59 -26.43
CA SER A 451 -3.38 -4.80 -26.87
C SER A 451 -3.49 -5.79 -25.71
N PHE A 452 -4.70 -5.97 -25.20
CA PHE A 452 -4.95 -6.93 -24.12
C PHE A 452 -4.57 -8.36 -24.51
N SER A 453 -4.86 -8.76 -25.78
CA SER A 453 -4.47 -10.08 -26.28
C SER A 453 -2.95 -10.26 -26.30
N ALA A 454 -2.21 -9.27 -26.83
CA ALA A 454 -0.76 -9.34 -26.89
C ALA A 454 -0.13 -9.33 -25.48
N PHE A 455 -0.68 -8.54 -24.55
CA PHE A 455 -0.26 -8.59 -23.16
C PHE A 455 -0.46 -9.97 -22.52
N CYS A 456 -1.62 -10.60 -22.75
CA CYS A 456 -1.87 -11.97 -22.28
C CYS A 456 -0.89 -12.97 -22.87
N ASP A 457 -0.55 -12.85 -24.16
CA ASP A 457 0.42 -13.76 -24.82
C ASP A 457 1.80 -13.62 -24.19
N ILE A 458 2.29 -12.39 -24.01
CA ILE A 458 3.58 -12.13 -23.34
C ILE A 458 3.57 -12.63 -21.91
N PHE A 459 2.47 -12.41 -21.18
CA PHE A 459 2.35 -12.90 -19.81
C PHE A 459 2.39 -14.43 -19.75
N ILE A 460 1.62 -15.12 -20.60
CA ILE A 460 1.58 -16.58 -20.68
C ILE A 460 2.96 -17.13 -21.04
N GLU A 461 3.62 -16.56 -22.06
CA GLU A 461 4.97 -16.95 -22.46
C GLU A 461 5.97 -16.80 -21.31
N LYS A 462 5.88 -15.67 -20.57
CA LYS A 462 6.71 -15.42 -19.39
C LYS A 462 6.49 -16.47 -18.31
N MET A 463 5.23 -16.87 -18.06
CA MET A 463 4.91 -17.89 -17.06
C MET A 463 5.48 -19.28 -17.44
N HIS A 464 5.44 -19.64 -18.72
CA HIS A 464 5.96 -20.93 -19.20
C HIS A 464 7.50 -20.97 -19.29
N LYS A 465 8.16 -19.83 -19.53
CA LYS A 465 9.63 -19.72 -19.61
C LYS A 465 10.32 -19.63 -18.25
N ASN A 466 9.59 -19.73 -17.16
CA ASN A 466 10.12 -19.50 -15.84
C ASN A 466 11.11 -20.61 -15.43
N ASP A 467 12.40 -20.40 -15.73
CA ASP A 467 13.54 -21.25 -15.35
C ASP A 467 13.78 -21.20 -13.83
N LYS A 468 12.83 -21.70 -13.01
CA LYS A 468 12.91 -21.82 -11.54
C LYS A 468 13.17 -20.49 -10.78
N LYS A 469 13.12 -19.34 -11.45
CA LYS A 469 13.20 -18.03 -10.80
C LYS A 469 11.80 -17.54 -10.48
N ILE A 470 11.57 -17.21 -9.22
CA ILE A 470 10.29 -16.67 -8.78
C ILE A 470 10.01 -15.34 -9.49
N ASP A 471 8.90 -15.29 -10.22
CA ASP A 471 8.49 -14.06 -10.88
C ASP A 471 7.82 -13.13 -9.86
N ILE A 472 8.48 -12.00 -9.58
CA ILE A 472 8.00 -10.99 -8.64
C ILE A 472 6.60 -10.49 -8.99
N SER A 473 6.22 -10.48 -10.28
CA SER A 473 4.87 -10.05 -10.69
C SER A 473 3.74 -10.90 -10.11
N LEU A 474 4.04 -12.15 -9.72
CA LEU A 474 3.09 -13.06 -9.08
C LEU A 474 3.19 -13.07 -7.54
N LEU A 475 4.04 -12.27 -6.93
CA LEU A 475 4.33 -12.37 -5.50
C LEU A 475 3.08 -12.43 -4.59
N PRO A 476 2.05 -11.58 -4.74
CA PRO A 476 0.84 -11.72 -3.93
C PRO A 476 0.07 -13.02 -4.19
N TYR A 477 0.09 -13.52 -5.43
CA TYR A 477 -0.55 -14.78 -5.77
C TYR A 477 0.22 -15.97 -5.18
N LEU A 478 1.54 -15.94 -5.19
CA LEU A 478 2.39 -16.94 -4.54
C LEU A 478 2.18 -16.95 -3.02
N SER A 479 2.04 -15.78 -2.40
CA SER A 479 1.73 -15.65 -0.97
C SER A 479 0.40 -16.35 -0.63
N TRP A 480 -0.63 -16.14 -1.45
CA TRP A 480 -1.91 -16.84 -1.32
C TRP A 480 -1.77 -18.35 -1.49
N ALA A 481 -0.98 -18.80 -2.46
CA ALA A 481 -0.78 -20.21 -2.73
C ALA A 481 -0.03 -20.94 -1.62
N LYS A 482 1.01 -20.31 -1.08
CA LYS A 482 1.78 -20.84 0.05
C LYS A 482 0.89 -21.04 1.27
N GLU A 483 0.06 -20.07 1.61
CA GLU A 483 -0.90 -20.17 2.71
C GLU A 483 -1.92 -21.31 2.51
N LYS A 484 -2.25 -21.65 1.27
CA LYS A 484 -3.14 -22.77 0.92
C LYS A 484 -2.43 -24.09 0.70
N ASN A 485 -1.14 -24.20 1.04
CA ASN A 485 -0.30 -25.37 0.82
C ASN A 485 -0.33 -25.87 -0.64
N LYS A 486 -0.42 -24.95 -1.61
CA LYS A 486 -0.38 -25.27 -3.03
C LYS A 486 1.07 -25.29 -3.53
N ASN A 487 1.36 -26.19 -4.46
CA ASN A 487 2.66 -26.23 -5.11
C ASN A 487 2.89 -24.96 -5.93
N ALA A 488 4.03 -24.30 -5.77
CA ALA A 488 4.40 -23.09 -6.49
C ALA A 488 4.44 -23.33 -8.03
N ASP A 489 4.88 -24.50 -8.49
CA ASP A 489 4.97 -24.82 -9.93
C ASP A 489 3.59 -24.77 -10.60
N ASN A 490 2.54 -25.24 -9.91
CA ASN A 490 1.16 -25.21 -10.43
C ASN A 490 0.61 -23.77 -10.51
N ILE A 491 1.18 -22.81 -9.77
CA ILE A 491 0.70 -21.43 -9.75
C ILE A 491 0.99 -20.73 -11.07
N TYR A 492 2.14 -20.97 -11.66
CA TYR A 492 2.49 -20.40 -12.95
C TYR A 492 1.54 -20.89 -14.04
N GLU A 493 1.20 -22.20 -14.03
CA GLU A 493 0.21 -22.77 -14.95
C GLU A 493 -1.20 -22.25 -14.66
N GLU A 494 -1.62 -22.13 -13.38
CA GLU A 494 -2.91 -21.52 -13.01
C GLU A 494 -3.00 -20.07 -13.50
N ALA A 495 -1.93 -19.27 -13.34
CA ALA A 495 -1.88 -17.87 -13.76
C ALA A 495 -1.96 -17.76 -15.31
N ALA A 496 -1.18 -18.56 -16.03
CA ALA A 496 -1.22 -18.64 -17.49
C ALA A 496 -2.60 -19.08 -18.01
N SER A 497 -3.17 -20.15 -17.44
CA SER A 497 -4.51 -20.65 -17.79
C SER A 497 -5.59 -19.59 -17.54
N LYS A 498 -5.47 -18.80 -16.47
CA LYS A 498 -6.41 -17.72 -16.19
C LYS A 498 -6.31 -16.59 -17.21
N ALA A 499 -5.10 -16.19 -17.55
CA ALA A 499 -4.86 -15.19 -18.58
C ALA A 499 -5.45 -15.66 -19.93
N ALA A 500 -5.23 -16.92 -20.30
CA ALA A 500 -5.79 -17.52 -21.51
C ALA A 500 -7.33 -17.54 -21.52
N ARG A 501 -7.97 -17.91 -20.40
CA ARG A 501 -9.44 -17.89 -20.28
C ARG A 501 -10.01 -16.48 -20.42
N VAL A 502 -9.42 -15.50 -19.74
CA VAL A 502 -9.91 -14.12 -19.82
C VAL A 502 -9.70 -13.54 -21.21
N ARG A 503 -8.60 -13.93 -21.89
CA ARG A 503 -8.34 -13.60 -23.30
C ARG A 503 -9.39 -14.19 -24.24
N GLY A 504 -9.73 -15.46 -24.08
CA GLY A 504 -10.60 -16.22 -25.00
C GLY A 504 -12.10 -16.00 -24.84
N ASN A 505 -12.56 -15.41 -23.74
CA ASN A 505 -13.98 -15.06 -23.56
C ASN A 505 -14.24 -13.69 -24.19
N PRO A 506 -15.19 -13.56 -25.14
CA PRO A 506 -15.54 -12.29 -25.78
C PRO A 506 -16.13 -11.28 -24.78
#